data_eedcfc04f1dd6fba59b655d94fc41bde
#
_entry.id   eedcfc04f1dd6fba59b655d94fc41bde
#
_cell.length_a   1.000
_cell.length_b   1.000
_cell.length_c   1.000
_cell.angle_alpha   90.00
_cell.angle_beta   90.00
_cell.angle_gamma   90.00
#
_symmetry.space_group_name_H-M   'P 1'
#
loop_
_entity.id
_entity.type
_entity.pdbx_description
1 polymer ?
#
loop_
_entity_poly.entity_id
_entity_poly.type
_entity_poly.pdbx_seq_one_letter_code
_entity_poly.pdbx_strand_id
1 'polypeptide(L)'
;ATDARSYIYLVQDNEIDKVKEIVKQQNIDLLITKNDKKVFSSGKLKPTKTIDNYSQKKDIFIFNKKVNGYHVWIKGYNNDITEMHWTLWKYLILTCLVVLICLYFASRSFKRTLIRPIQEVTYATQLLANGYYHIRVPESNVVETKALFVSTNDLARRLQKLNNEQKIQSNRLKTTIENIPSAILMIDRNGKIVVANKAYYEQFNISHNIEQVGYHGYVNTEIEQLILESFKVEKPIYEQLEVAINQVHAKYFDISCVPILTRSQKSLQGILVVMHDITNLKQLENLRREFVANVSHELKTPITSIKGFAETLIDGAKNDAESLDMFLNIILKESNRIESLVTDLLDLSHIEQHTELDTDYMNLSDLTRRIIDNMMTQANQKNISIHTEIEKDVIVKAQESKIAQVITNLLTNAINYSYEDGDINVRVYRDDFRVIFEVQDFGIGIKLEDQQRIFERFYRVDKARSRDSGGTGLGLSITKHIVEAHQGNIEVNSQVGKGSTFKVILKDYKE
;
A
#
# COMPACT_ATOMS: atom_id res chain seq x y z
N ALA A 1 -57.72 32.66 -3.13
CA ALA A 1 -56.45 32.30 -3.82
C ALA A 1 -55.79 31.03 -3.22
N THR A 2 -55.91 30.85 -1.92
CA THR A 2 -55.38 29.65 -1.21
C THR A 2 -56.20 28.42 -1.60
N ASP A 3 -57.51 28.55 -1.68
CA ASP A 3 -58.42 27.47 -2.04
C ASP A 3 -58.20 26.95 -3.47
N ALA A 4 -57.92 27.82 -4.42
CA ALA A 4 -57.63 27.39 -5.78
C ALA A 4 -56.37 26.53 -5.91
N ARG A 5 -55.35 26.78 -5.06
CA ARG A 5 -54.15 25.90 -4.96
C ARG A 5 -54.51 24.59 -4.29
N SER A 6 -55.28 24.63 -3.21
CA SER A 6 -55.71 23.42 -2.50
C SER A 6 -56.49 22.46 -3.42
N TYR A 7 -57.42 23.03 -4.25
CA TYR A 7 -58.16 22.23 -5.23
C TYR A 7 -57.24 21.61 -6.31
N ILE A 8 -56.20 22.33 -6.74
CA ILE A 8 -55.23 21.80 -7.71
C ILE A 8 -54.41 20.66 -7.09
N TYR A 9 -53.94 20.82 -5.85
CA TYR A 9 -53.22 19.75 -5.14
C TYR A 9 -54.05 18.50 -4.97
N LEU A 10 -55.31 18.67 -4.49
CA LEU A 10 -56.23 17.54 -4.31
C LEU A 10 -56.56 16.81 -5.63
N VAL A 11 -56.59 17.53 -6.74
CA VAL A 11 -56.79 16.92 -8.08
C VAL A 11 -55.52 16.24 -8.59
N GLN A 12 -54.33 16.76 -8.23
CA GLN A 12 -53.06 16.15 -8.58
C GLN A 12 -52.81 14.83 -7.79
N ASP A 13 -53.25 14.80 -6.53
CA ASP A 13 -53.12 13.62 -5.66
C ASP A 13 -54.22 12.57 -5.91
N ASN A 14 -55.01 12.74 -7.00
CA ASN A 14 -56.09 11.84 -7.37
C ASN A 14 -57.24 11.74 -6.35
N GLU A 15 -57.35 12.70 -5.42
CA GLU A 15 -58.40 12.81 -4.42
C GLU A 15 -59.67 13.54 -4.94
N ILE A 16 -60.12 13.16 -6.11
CA ILE A 16 -61.27 13.82 -6.82
C ILE A 16 -62.54 13.78 -6.00
N ASP A 17 -62.77 12.76 -5.18
CA ASP A 17 -63.97 12.63 -4.37
C ASP A 17 -64.01 13.63 -3.20
N LYS A 18 -62.88 13.96 -2.60
CA LYS A 18 -62.79 15.05 -1.60
C LYS A 18 -63.09 16.41 -2.23
N VAL A 19 -62.63 16.64 -3.46
CA VAL A 19 -62.94 17.87 -4.18
C VAL A 19 -64.44 17.97 -4.46
N LYS A 20 -65.13 16.89 -4.88
CA LYS A 20 -66.58 16.85 -5.08
C LYS A 20 -67.36 17.14 -3.79
N GLU A 21 -66.93 16.61 -2.67
CA GLU A 21 -67.57 16.80 -1.39
C GLU A 21 -67.43 18.26 -0.89
N ILE A 22 -66.26 18.86 -0.99
CA ILE A 22 -66.03 20.27 -0.64
C ILE A 22 -66.84 21.20 -1.52
N VAL A 23 -66.87 20.96 -2.82
CA VAL A 23 -67.65 21.78 -3.83
C VAL A 23 -69.14 21.68 -3.53
N LYS A 24 -69.63 20.52 -3.17
CA LYS A 24 -71.05 20.29 -2.81
C LYS A 24 -71.38 20.97 -1.47
N GLN A 25 -70.49 20.90 -0.45
CA GLN A 25 -70.70 21.60 0.82
C GLN A 25 -70.69 23.10 0.69
N GLN A 26 -69.91 23.65 -0.22
CA GLN A 26 -69.79 25.10 -0.43
C GLN A 26 -70.85 25.68 -1.45
N ASN A 27 -71.70 24.86 -2.05
CA ASN A 27 -72.67 25.21 -3.05
C ASN A 27 -72.08 26.05 -4.20
N ILE A 28 -70.88 25.59 -4.69
CA ILE A 28 -70.19 26.24 -5.78
C ILE A 28 -69.96 25.26 -6.93
N ASP A 29 -69.89 25.82 -8.11
CA ASP A 29 -69.49 25.11 -9.32
C ASP A 29 -67.98 25.33 -9.54
N LEU A 30 -67.19 24.26 -9.67
CA LEU A 30 -65.72 24.28 -9.85
C LEU A 30 -65.36 23.66 -11.21
N LEU A 31 -64.50 24.35 -11.95
CA LEU A 31 -63.92 23.84 -13.18
C LEU A 31 -62.40 24.04 -13.11
N ILE A 32 -61.60 22.94 -13.28
CA ILE A 32 -60.17 22.97 -13.38
C ILE A 32 -59.78 22.44 -14.77
N THR A 33 -58.94 23.20 -15.49
CA THR A 33 -58.34 22.74 -16.75
C THR A 33 -56.82 22.85 -16.70
N LYS A 34 -56.13 21.99 -17.46
CA LYS A 34 -54.69 22.02 -17.66
C LYS A 34 -54.43 22.01 -19.17
N ASN A 35 -53.70 23.02 -19.67
CA ASN A 35 -53.46 23.17 -21.12
C ASN A 35 -54.73 23.00 -21.96
N ASP A 36 -55.79 23.71 -21.57
CA ASP A 36 -57.14 23.71 -22.20
C ASP A 36 -57.86 22.34 -22.21
N LYS A 37 -57.29 21.31 -21.60
CA LYS A 37 -58.02 20.05 -21.38
C LYS A 37 -58.65 20.06 -19.98
N LYS A 38 -59.90 19.69 -19.91
CA LYS A 38 -60.69 19.62 -18.68
C LYS A 38 -60.16 18.51 -17.79
N VAL A 39 -59.72 18.87 -16.57
CA VAL A 39 -59.19 17.94 -15.55
C VAL A 39 -60.26 17.59 -14.53
N PHE A 40 -61.06 18.61 -14.09
CA PHE A 40 -62.16 18.43 -13.15
C PHE A 40 -63.27 19.42 -13.40
N SER A 41 -64.56 19.03 -13.19
CA SER A 41 -65.74 19.91 -13.27
C SER A 41 -66.83 19.36 -12.36
N SER A 42 -67.39 20.19 -11.49
CA SER A 42 -68.55 19.89 -10.64
C SER A 42 -69.86 20.26 -11.19
N GLY A 43 -69.93 21.03 -12.31
CA GLY A 43 -71.20 21.56 -12.92
C GLY A 43 -71.05 21.86 -14.41
N LYS A 44 -72.02 22.58 -14.95
CA LYS A 44 -72.06 23.02 -16.38
C LYS A 44 -71.25 24.30 -16.65
N LEU A 45 -70.17 24.54 -15.89
CA LEU A 45 -69.24 25.65 -16.11
C LEU A 45 -68.56 25.50 -17.46
N LYS A 46 -68.69 26.50 -18.36
CA LYS A 46 -67.87 26.59 -19.57
C LYS A 46 -66.70 27.56 -19.31
N PRO A 47 -65.56 27.28 -19.81
CA PRO A 47 -64.41 28.20 -19.72
C PRO A 47 -64.77 29.46 -20.50
N THR A 48 -64.86 30.58 -19.82
CA THR A 48 -65.09 31.90 -20.46
C THR A 48 -63.76 32.51 -20.83
N LYS A 49 -63.57 33.00 -22.01
CA LYS A 49 -62.38 33.64 -22.56
C LYS A 49 -61.97 34.96 -21.89
N THR A 50 -62.83 35.51 -21.03
CA THR A 50 -62.52 36.73 -20.27
C THR A 50 -61.63 36.40 -19.11
N ILE A 51 -60.42 36.82 -19.26
CA ILE A 51 -59.35 36.80 -18.29
C ILE A 51 -59.67 37.82 -17.22
N ASP A 52 -59.36 37.41 -16.00
CA ASP A 52 -59.16 38.13 -14.76
C ASP A 52 -60.37 38.37 -13.85
N ASN A 53 -60.30 37.64 -12.82
CA ASN A 53 -60.41 37.92 -11.42
C ASN A 53 -61.74 37.86 -10.76
N TYR A 54 -62.80 38.31 -11.26
CA TYR A 54 -64.06 38.26 -10.55
C TYR A 54 -65.16 38.90 -11.40
N SER A 55 -66.18 38.17 -11.71
CA SER A 55 -67.34 38.71 -12.39
C SER A 55 -68.63 38.38 -11.61
N GLN A 56 -69.35 39.41 -11.18
CA GLN A 56 -70.68 39.28 -10.57
C GLN A 56 -71.74 39.79 -11.50
N LYS A 57 -72.73 38.97 -11.81
CA LYS A 57 -73.93 39.36 -12.56
C LYS A 57 -75.14 38.89 -11.77
N LYS A 58 -75.85 39.86 -11.11
CA LYS A 58 -76.94 39.63 -10.14
C LYS A 58 -76.52 38.63 -9.04
N ASP A 59 -77.11 37.49 -8.92
CA ASP A 59 -76.97 36.54 -7.82
C ASP A 59 -75.85 35.48 -8.01
N ILE A 60 -74.92 35.69 -8.96
CA ILE A 60 -73.94 34.75 -9.38
C ILE A 60 -72.50 35.36 -9.32
N PHE A 61 -71.59 34.77 -8.65
CA PHE A 61 -70.14 35.13 -8.74
C PHE A 61 -69.34 34.05 -9.42
N ILE A 62 -68.38 34.44 -10.23
CA ILE A 62 -67.47 33.57 -10.92
C ILE A 62 -66.03 34.07 -10.62
N PHE A 63 -65.22 33.19 -10.09
CA PHE A 63 -63.78 33.40 -9.83
C PHE A 63 -62.94 32.57 -10.80
N ASN A 64 -61.89 33.17 -11.38
CA ASN A 64 -60.99 32.50 -12.32
C ASN A 64 -59.54 32.82 -11.95
N LYS A 65 -58.67 31.80 -11.85
CA LYS A 65 -57.25 31.99 -11.59
C LYS A 65 -56.39 30.92 -12.29
N LYS A 66 -55.25 31.37 -12.84
CA LYS A 66 -54.23 30.51 -13.42
C LYS A 66 -53.09 30.28 -12.39
N VAL A 67 -52.76 29.01 -12.08
CA VAL A 67 -51.71 28.63 -11.17
C VAL A 67 -51.03 27.41 -11.74
N ASN A 68 -49.72 27.49 -11.96
CA ASN A 68 -48.85 26.36 -12.39
C ASN A 68 -49.38 25.60 -13.64
N GLY A 69 -49.90 26.35 -14.63
CA GLY A 69 -50.40 25.73 -15.84
C GLY A 69 -51.88 25.20 -15.74
N TYR A 70 -52.49 25.35 -14.57
CA TYR A 70 -53.90 25.03 -14.35
C TYR A 70 -54.72 26.31 -14.30
N HIS A 71 -55.93 26.25 -14.92
CA HIS A 71 -56.96 27.27 -14.81
C HIS A 71 -58.09 26.77 -13.92
N VAL A 72 -58.49 27.57 -12.93
CA VAL A 72 -59.53 27.23 -11.96
C VAL A 72 -60.62 28.26 -12.06
N TRP A 73 -61.89 27.85 -12.26
CA TRP A 73 -63.13 28.67 -12.27
C TRP A 73 -63.99 28.18 -11.12
N ILE A 74 -64.57 29.17 -10.36
CA ILE A 74 -65.51 28.93 -9.25
C ILE A 74 -66.71 29.81 -9.44
N LYS A 75 -67.88 29.24 -9.35
CA LYS A 75 -69.19 29.97 -9.49
C LYS A 75 -70.03 29.73 -8.24
N GLY A 76 -70.58 30.79 -7.64
CA GLY A 76 -71.51 30.72 -6.51
C GLY A 76 -72.77 31.66 -6.67
N TYR A 77 -73.79 31.49 -5.80
CA TYR A 77 -75.08 32.14 -5.90
C TYR A 77 -75.44 32.86 -4.59
N ASN A 78 -76.16 34.05 -4.66
CA ASN A 78 -76.57 34.83 -3.50
C ASN A 78 -78.11 35.17 -3.59
N ASN A 79 -78.87 35.08 -2.50
CA ASN A 79 -80.31 35.29 -2.44
C ASN A 79 -80.72 36.52 -1.61
N ASP A 80 -81.89 37.17 -1.98
CA ASP A 80 -82.36 38.45 -1.61
C ASP A 80 -82.64 38.77 -0.13
N ILE A 81 -82.42 40.06 0.25
CA ILE A 81 -82.83 40.68 1.53
C ILE A 81 -83.62 41.94 1.24
N THR A 82 -84.77 42.02 1.83
CA THR A 82 -85.81 43.04 1.62
C THR A 82 -85.35 44.50 1.82
N GLU A 83 -85.82 45.39 1.03
CA GLU A 83 -85.42 46.79 0.79
C GLU A 83 -85.39 47.73 2.00
N MET A 84 -86.02 47.38 3.14
CA MET A 84 -86.20 48.29 4.27
C MET A 84 -84.98 48.48 5.18
N HIS A 85 -84.06 47.54 5.23
CA HIS A 85 -82.80 47.65 5.96
C HIS A 85 -81.67 47.99 5.02
N TRP A 86 -81.89 48.24 3.79
CA TRP A 86 -80.87 48.27 2.76
C TRP A 86 -79.78 49.34 2.97
N THR A 87 -80.15 50.50 3.48
CA THR A 87 -79.20 51.59 3.66
C THR A 87 -78.33 51.38 4.85
N LEU A 88 -78.86 50.92 5.99
CA LEU A 88 -78.07 50.56 7.18
C LEU A 88 -77.19 49.32 6.97
N TRP A 89 -77.78 48.35 6.30
CA TRP A 89 -77.07 47.20 5.90
C TRP A 89 -75.99 47.52 4.89
N LYS A 90 -76.20 48.45 3.96
CA LYS A 90 -75.16 48.92 3.05
C LYS A 90 -73.94 49.51 3.75
N TYR A 91 -74.16 50.37 4.72
CA TYR A 91 -73.04 50.96 5.48
C TYR A 91 -72.39 49.95 6.39
N LEU A 92 -73.15 49.08 7.04
CA LEU A 92 -72.58 47.97 7.84
C LEU A 92 -71.81 46.98 6.98
N ILE A 93 -72.39 46.63 5.85
CA ILE A 93 -71.72 45.75 4.87
C ILE A 93 -70.49 46.43 4.30
N LEU A 94 -70.53 47.69 4.01
CA LEU A 94 -69.42 48.48 3.50
C LEU A 94 -68.31 48.58 4.51
N THR A 95 -68.64 48.89 5.80
CA THR A 95 -67.64 48.96 6.87
C THR A 95 -67.09 47.58 7.22
N CYS A 96 -67.97 46.56 7.29
CA CYS A 96 -67.50 45.16 7.46
C CYS A 96 -66.60 44.72 6.30
N LEU A 97 -66.97 45.10 5.05
CA LEU A 97 -66.16 44.76 3.90
C LEU A 97 -64.80 45.46 3.89
N VAL A 98 -64.76 46.74 4.31
CA VAL A 98 -63.52 47.49 4.47
C VAL A 98 -62.67 46.86 5.54
N VAL A 99 -63.24 46.51 6.73
CA VAL A 99 -62.56 45.85 7.83
C VAL A 99 -62.04 44.45 7.37
N LEU A 100 -62.89 43.66 6.67
CA LEU A 100 -62.51 42.37 6.15
C LEU A 100 -61.37 42.49 5.13
N ILE A 101 -61.44 43.49 4.25
CA ILE A 101 -60.38 43.79 3.30
C ILE A 101 -59.07 44.17 4.03
N CYS A 102 -59.19 45.07 5.02
CA CYS A 102 -58.02 45.45 5.83
C CYS A 102 -57.44 44.25 6.60
N LEU A 103 -58.31 43.43 7.22
CA LEU A 103 -57.87 42.20 7.93
C LEU A 103 -57.29 41.17 6.94
N TYR A 104 -57.88 41.05 5.74
CA TYR A 104 -57.31 40.17 4.71
C TYR A 104 -55.92 40.63 4.29
N PHE A 105 -55.75 41.94 4.01
CA PHE A 105 -54.45 42.47 3.64
C PHE A 105 -53.43 42.39 4.82
N ALA A 106 -53.86 42.70 6.04
CA ALA A 106 -53.04 42.57 7.21
C ALA A 106 -52.64 41.12 7.46
N SER A 107 -53.61 40.18 7.41
CA SER A 107 -53.36 38.76 7.54
C SER A 107 -52.41 38.22 6.42
N ARG A 108 -52.65 38.66 5.20
CA ARG A 108 -51.82 38.31 4.04
C ARG A 108 -50.40 38.88 4.18
N SER A 109 -50.28 40.12 4.62
CA SER A 109 -48.99 40.76 4.90
C SER A 109 -48.28 40.04 6.01
N PHE A 110 -48.93 39.77 7.12
CA PHE A 110 -48.38 39.05 8.27
C PHE A 110 -47.90 37.63 7.90
N LYS A 111 -48.71 36.94 7.11
CA LYS A 111 -48.36 35.60 6.59
C LYS A 111 -47.09 35.64 5.71
N ARG A 112 -46.97 36.65 4.84
CA ARG A 112 -45.84 36.85 3.94
C ARG A 112 -44.56 37.29 4.67
N THR A 113 -44.72 38.18 5.64
CA THR A 113 -43.61 38.88 6.29
C THR A 113 -43.03 38.08 7.44
N LEU A 114 -43.86 37.28 8.16
CA LEU A 114 -43.41 36.56 9.36
C LEU A 114 -43.57 35.03 9.24
N ILE A 115 -44.77 34.55 8.88
CA ILE A 115 -45.02 33.09 8.99
C ILE A 115 -44.24 32.30 7.96
N ARG A 116 -44.27 32.69 6.70
CA ARG A 116 -43.55 31.98 5.62
C ARG A 116 -42.04 31.94 5.86
N PRO A 117 -41.38 33.06 6.14
CA PRO A 117 -39.93 33.03 6.44
C PRO A 117 -39.56 32.12 7.60
N ILE A 118 -40.35 32.14 8.68
CA ILE A 118 -40.11 31.26 9.82
C ILE A 118 -40.27 29.78 9.42
N GLN A 119 -41.31 29.46 8.65
CA GLN A 119 -41.54 28.10 8.15
C GLN A 119 -40.39 27.63 7.25
N GLU A 120 -39.88 28.47 6.36
CA GLU A 120 -38.73 28.17 5.49
C GLU A 120 -37.47 27.92 6.29
N VAL A 121 -37.19 28.73 7.31
CA VAL A 121 -36.04 28.50 8.20
C VAL A 121 -36.25 27.26 9.03
N THR A 122 -37.42 27.00 9.57
CA THR A 122 -37.73 25.79 10.32
C THR A 122 -37.51 24.54 9.48
N TYR A 123 -37.98 24.54 8.24
CA TYR A 123 -37.77 23.45 7.32
C TYR A 123 -36.29 23.26 6.97
N ALA A 124 -35.58 24.36 6.69
CA ALA A 124 -34.14 24.30 6.45
C ALA A 124 -33.36 23.75 7.64
N THR A 125 -33.69 24.17 8.87
CA THR A 125 -33.04 23.65 10.09
C THR A 125 -33.34 22.18 10.33
N GLN A 126 -34.55 21.70 10.03
CA GLN A 126 -34.84 20.25 10.08
C GLN A 126 -34.01 19.47 9.07
N LEU A 127 -33.84 19.98 7.86
CA LEU A 127 -32.99 19.34 6.87
C LEU A 127 -31.52 19.37 7.26
N LEU A 128 -31.04 20.46 7.88
CA LEU A 128 -29.70 20.54 8.44
C LEU A 128 -29.48 19.49 9.57
N ALA A 129 -30.48 19.33 10.44
CA ALA A 129 -30.46 18.32 11.49
C ALA A 129 -30.39 16.89 10.93
N ASN A 130 -30.99 16.65 9.77
CA ASN A 130 -30.96 15.37 9.05
C ASN A 130 -29.69 15.17 8.17
N GLY A 131 -28.73 16.09 8.26
CA GLY A 131 -27.44 15.93 7.56
C GLY A 131 -27.39 16.55 6.16
N TYR A 132 -28.42 17.26 5.69
CA TYR A 132 -28.45 17.93 4.40
C TYR A 132 -27.81 19.33 4.46
N TYR A 133 -26.50 19.41 4.65
CA TYR A 133 -25.79 20.68 4.91
C TYR A 133 -25.62 21.61 3.70
N HIS A 134 -25.97 21.18 2.49
CA HIS A 134 -25.84 21.98 1.28
C HIS A 134 -27.04 22.92 1.02
N ILE A 135 -28.08 22.80 1.84
CA ILE A 135 -29.30 23.62 1.73
C ILE A 135 -28.99 25.06 2.08
N ARG A 136 -29.63 25.95 1.34
CA ARG A 136 -29.61 27.42 1.60
C ARG A 136 -31.00 27.95 1.57
N VAL A 137 -31.27 28.85 2.48
CA VAL A 137 -32.56 29.62 2.50
C VAL A 137 -32.35 30.86 1.66
N PRO A 138 -33.28 31.17 0.71
CA PRO A 138 -33.18 32.37 -0.11
C PRO A 138 -33.21 33.63 0.75
N GLU A 139 -32.42 34.65 0.37
CA GLU A 139 -32.34 35.88 1.14
C GLU A 139 -33.70 36.55 1.23
N SER A 140 -34.15 36.96 2.43
CA SER A 140 -35.36 37.73 2.64
C SER A 140 -35.06 39.21 2.48
N ASN A 141 -35.93 39.90 1.75
CA ASN A 141 -35.90 41.35 1.64
C ASN A 141 -36.54 42.07 2.86
N VAL A 142 -37.04 41.30 3.82
CA VAL A 142 -37.67 41.81 5.05
C VAL A 142 -36.58 41.97 6.12
N VAL A 143 -36.39 43.18 6.60
CA VAL A 143 -35.30 43.56 7.52
C VAL A 143 -35.31 42.69 8.80
N GLU A 144 -36.50 42.45 9.35
CA GLU A 144 -36.73 41.71 10.61
C GLU A 144 -36.33 40.22 10.52
N THR A 145 -36.49 39.65 9.33
CA THR A 145 -36.16 38.22 9.11
C THR A 145 -34.81 38.00 8.47
N LYS A 146 -34.18 39.03 7.89
CA LYS A 146 -32.91 38.95 7.18
C LYS A 146 -31.80 38.34 8.05
N ALA A 147 -31.67 38.79 9.31
CA ALA A 147 -30.68 38.29 10.23
C ALA A 147 -30.83 36.77 10.47
N LEU A 148 -32.09 36.28 10.54
CA LEU A 148 -32.39 34.86 10.73
C LEU A 148 -31.95 34.01 9.52
N PHE A 149 -32.17 34.49 8.30
CA PHE A 149 -31.75 33.81 7.07
C PHE A 149 -30.22 33.76 6.94
N VAL A 150 -29.56 34.89 7.21
CA VAL A 150 -28.09 34.97 7.19
C VAL A 150 -27.48 33.99 8.22
N SER A 151 -27.99 34.02 9.45
CA SER A 151 -27.50 33.13 10.53
C SER A 151 -27.72 31.64 10.18
N THR A 152 -28.89 31.31 9.60
CA THR A 152 -29.17 29.92 9.17
C THR A 152 -28.25 29.48 8.05
N ASN A 153 -27.99 30.33 7.06
CA ASN A 153 -27.07 30.04 5.97
C ASN A 153 -25.63 29.92 6.46
N ASP A 154 -25.21 30.75 7.42
CA ASP A 154 -23.88 30.66 8.03
C ASP A 154 -23.72 29.38 8.85
N LEU A 155 -24.76 28.99 9.60
CA LEU A 155 -24.79 27.70 10.28
C LEU A 155 -24.65 26.54 9.29
N ALA A 156 -25.42 26.58 8.19
CA ALA A 156 -25.35 25.57 7.14
C ALA A 156 -23.95 25.48 6.52
N ARG A 157 -23.29 26.61 6.24
CA ARG A 157 -21.91 26.67 5.75
C ARG A 157 -20.93 26.06 6.73
N ARG A 158 -21.04 26.41 8.03
CA ARG A 158 -20.16 25.88 9.09
C ARG A 158 -20.32 24.37 9.26
N LEU A 159 -21.56 23.88 9.31
CA LEU A 159 -21.84 22.45 9.38
C LEU A 159 -21.31 21.68 8.17
N GLN A 160 -21.53 22.23 6.97
CA GLN A 160 -20.99 21.64 5.73
C GLN A 160 -19.48 21.58 5.75
N LYS A 161 -18.79 22.66 6.19
CA LYS A 161 -17.34 22.72 6.32
C LYS A 161 -16.82 21.69 7.33
N LEU A 162 -17.42 21.64 8.53
CA LEU A 162 -17.05 20.68 9.58
C LEU A 162 -17.24 19.22 9.11
N ASN A 163 -18.36 18.92 8.46
CA ASN A 163 -18.61 17.57 7.93
C ASN A 163 -17.60 17.18 6.82
N ASN A 164 -17.26 18.14 5.95
CA ASN A 164 -16.26 17.92 4.92
C ASN A 164 -14.85 17.72 5.53
N GLU A 165 -14.48 18.55 6.51
CA GLU A 165 -13.21 18.41 7.23
C GLU A 165 -13.14 17.06 7.95
N GLN A 166 -14.21 16.64 8.61
CA GLN A 166 -14.29 15.33 9.26
C GLN A 166 -14.14 14.19 8.25
N LYS A 167 -14.81 14.25 7.10
CA LYS A 167 -14.67 13.26 6.03
C LYS A 167 -13.23 13.22 5.49
N ILE A 168 -12.63 14.39 5.26
CA ILE A 168 -11.23 14.47 4.78
C ILE A 168 -10.28 13.87 5.81
N GLN A 169 -10.44 14.19 7.09
CA GLN A 169 -9.62 13.64 8.17
C GLN A 169 -9.78 12.13 8.28
N SER A 170 -11.02 11.63 8.24
CA SER A 170 -11.31 10.19 8.27
C SER A 170 -10.67 9.47 7.08
N ASN A 171 -10.82 10.04 5.86
CA ASN A 171 -10.20 9.47 4.67
C ASN A 171 -8.67 9.51 4.72
N ARG A 172 -8.08 10.60 5.24
CA ARG A 172 -6.61 10.68 5.43
C ARG A 172 -6.12 9.61 6.38
N LEU A 173 -6.77 9.43 7.52
CA LEU A 173 -6.42 8.38 8.48
C LEU A 173 -6.52 6.99 7.85
N LYS A 174 -7.63 6.72 7.15
CA LYS A 174 -7.81 5.44 6.44
C LYS A 174 -6.71 5.21 5.41
N THR A 175 -6.46 6.19 4.55
CA THR A 175 -5.41 6.10 3.53
C THR A 175 -4.02 5.94 4.15
N THR A 176 -3.74 6.61 5.27
CA THR A 176 -2.47 6.46 5.98
C THR A 176 -2.29 5.04 6.49
N ILE A 177 -3.30 4.48 7.17
CA ILE A 177 -3.27 3.10 7.69
C ILE A 177 -3.13 2.08 6.55
N GLU A 178 -3.84 2.28 5.44
CA GLU A 178 -3.78 1.39 4.25
C GLU A 178 -2.40 1.37 3.57
N ASN A 179 -1.65 2.47 3.63
CA ASN A 179 -0.32 2.57 2.99
C ASN A 179 0.86 2.27 3.94
N ILE A 180 0.62 1.98 5.21
CA ILE A 180 1.67 1.52 6.11
C ILE A 180 2.09 0.11 5.69
N PRO A 181 3.42 -0.14 5.50
CA PRO A 181 3.91 -1.45 5.06
C PRO A 181 3.80 -2.55 6.13
N SER A 182 3.65 -2.17 7.40
CA SER A 182 3.40 -3.12 8.48
C SER A 182 1.95 -3.60 8.46
N ALA A 183 1.71 -4.87 8.71
CA ALA A 183 0.37 -5.40 8.86
C ALA A 183 -0.25 -4.86 10.16
N ILE A 184 -1.43 -4.27 10.06
CA ILE A 184 -2.16 -3.66 11.17
C ILE A 184 -3.51 -4.35 11.32
N LEU A 185 -3.79 -4.80 12.54
CA LEU A 185 -5.04 -5.39 12.92
C LEU A 185 -5.54 -4.70 14.20
N MET A 186 -6.76 -4.21 14.20
CA MET A 186 -7.42 -3.67 15.39
C MET A 186 -8.59 -4.55 15.77
N ILE A 187 -8.60 -5.00 17.02
CA ILE A 187 -9.60 -5.94 17.55
C ILE A 187 -10.34 -5.24 18.68
N ASP A 188 -11.67 -5.31 18.68
CA ASP A 188 -12.49 -4.75 19.76
C ASP A 188 -12.47 -5.65 21.02
N ARG A 189 -13.08 -5.17 22.09
CA ARG A 189 -13.20 -5.91 23.36
C ARG A 189 -13.97 -7.25 23.24
N ASN A 190 -14.73 -7.44 22.18
CA ASN A 190 -15.51 -8.65 21.92
C ASN A 190 -14.76 -9.64 21.02
N GLY A 191 -13.51 -9.34 20.64
CA GLY A 191 -12.72 -10.16 19.75
C GLY A 191 -13.08 -10.00 18.27
N LYS A 192 -13.77 -8.93 17.87
CA LYS A 192 -14.06 -8.66 16.46
C LYS A 192 -13.01 -7.75 15.86
N ILE A 193 -12.62 -8.04 14.64
CA ILE A 193 -11.72 -7.23 13.84
C ILE A 193 -12.44 -5.95 13.41
N VAL A 194 -11.94 -4.80 13.84
CA VAL A 194 -12.48 -3.47 13.51
C VAL A 194 -11.76 -2.88 12.32
N VAL A 195 -10.45 -3.09 12.23
CA VAL A 195 -9.60 -2.60 11.15
C VAL A 195 -8.60 -3.68 10.79
N ALA A 196 -8.45 -3.92 9.51
CA ALA A 196 -7.33 -4.67 8.91
C ALA A 196 -6.85 -3.88 7.71
N ASN A 197 -5.56 -3.50 7.67
CA ASN A 197 -5.02 -2.72 6.56
C ASN A 197 -4.62 -3.60 5.37
N LYS A 198 -4.32 -2.95 4.24
CA LYS A 198 -3.91 -3.63 3.00
C LYS A 198 -2.73 -4.58 3.21
N ALA A 199 -1.71 -4.16 3.97
CA ALA A 199 -0.53 -4.98 4.24
C ALA A 199 -0.88 -6.28 4.99
N TYR A 200 -1.87 -6.26 5.88
CA TYR A 200 -2.36 -7.47 6.55
C TYR A 200 -2.94 -8.47 5.56
N TYR A 201 -3.82 -8.03 4.66
CA TYR A 201 -4.42 -8.89 3.65
C TYR A 201 -3.38 -9.50 2.70
N GLU A 202 -2.40 -8.69 2.26
CA GLU A 202 -1.34 -9.12 1.35
C GLU A 202 -0.37 -10.11 2.02
N GLN A 203 0.08 -9.83 3.25
CA GLN A 203 1.06 -10.67 3.95
C GLN A 203 0.50 -12.03 4.38
N PHE A 204 -0.79 -12.09 4.72
CA PHE A 204 -1.45 -13.32 5.16
C PHE A 204 -2.33 -13.96 4.08
N ASN A 205 -2.26 -13.49 2.82
CA ASN A 205 -2.99 -14.03 1.67
C ASN A 205 -4.51 -14.14 1.89
N ILE A 206 -5.11 -13.14 2.54
CA ILE A 206 -6.54 -13.10 2.79
C ILE A 206 -7.23 -12.37 1.64
N SER A 207 -8.12 -13.07 0.91
CA SER A 207 -8.79 -12.54 -0.29
C SER A 207 -10.17 -11.90 -0.05
N HIS A 208 -10.71 -12.00 1.16
CA HIS A 208 -12.04 -11.49 1.51
C HIS A 208 -11.97 -10.53 2.69
N ASN A 209 -12.97 -9.65 2.82
CA ASN A 209 -13.03 -8.71 3.93
C ASN A 209 -13.32 -9.45 5.24
N ILE A 210 -12.48 -9.24 6.25
CA ILE A 210 -12.56 -9.84 7.59
C ILE A 210 -13.02 -8.84 8.65
N GLU A 211 -13.34 -7.59 8.29
CA GLU A 211 -13.88 -6.60 9.23
C GLU A 211 -15.23 -7.09 9.82
N GLN A 212 -15.44 -6.82 11.10
CA GLN A 212 -16.60 -7.28 11.91
C GLN A 212 -16.69 -8.79 12.16
N VAL A 213 -15.66 -9.56 11.76
CA VAL A 213 -15.56 -11.01 12.03
C VAL A 213 -14.69 -11.23 13.27
N GLY A 214 -14.87 -12.35 13.97
CA GLY A 214 -13.99 -12.74 15.08
C GLY A 214 -12.57 -13.04 14.58
N TYR A 215 -11.55 -12.60 15.34
CA TYR A 215 -10.15 -12.74 14.92
C TYR A 215 -9.65 -14.20 14.91
N HIS A 216 -10.32 -15.09 15.65
CA HIS A 216 -9.98 -16.52 15.65
C HIS A 216 -10.04 -17.12 14.25
N GLY A 217 -9.00 -17.83 13.86
CA GLY A 217 -8.89 -18.46 12.53
C GLY A 217 -8.35 -17.53 11.42
N TYR A 218 -8.19 -16.24 11.69
CA TYR A 218 -7.54 -15.27 10.77
C TYR A 218 -6.15 -14.85 11.25
N VAL A 219 -5.79 -15.25 12.45
CA VAL A 219 -4.52 -14.96 13.11
C VAL A 219 -3.83 -16.27 13.44
N ASN A 220 -2.50 -16.33 13.29
CA ASN A 220 -1.71 -17.50 13.68
C ASN A 220 -1.81 -17.76 15.20
N THR A 221 -1.66 -19.00 15.64
CA THR A 221 -1.84 -19.43 17.02
C THR A 221 -0.92 -18.69 18.00
N GLU A 222 0.34 -18.43 17.62
CA GLU A 222 1.29 -17.71 18.44
C GLU A 222 0.87 -16.24 18.63
N ILE A 223 0.40 -15.59 17.55
CA ILE A 223 -0.11 -14.22 17.61
C ILE A 223 -1.41 -14.16 18.42
N GLU A 224 -2.26 -15.20 18.29
CA GLU A 224 -3.49 -15.30 19.08
C GLU A 224 -3.20 -15.34 20.58
N GLN A 225 -2.16 -16.06 21.00
CA GLN A 225 -1.74 -16.11 22.40
C GLN A 225 -1.29 -14.73 22.91
N LEU A 226 -0.52 -13.98 22.12
CA LEU A 226 -0.11 -12.61 22.46
C LEU A 226 -1.30 -11.66 22.61
N ILE A 227 -2.28 -11.78 21.73
CA ILE A 227 -3.52 -11.00 21.79
C ILE A 227 -4.27 -11.32 23.10
N LEU A 228 -4.46 -12.61 23.40
CA LEU A 228 -5.13 -13.05 24.63
C LEU A 228 -4.39 -12.60 25.88
N GLU A 229 -3.07 -12.66 25.88
CA GLU A 229 -2.26 -12.17 27.00
C GLU A 229 -2.38 -10.66 27.15
N SER A 230 -2.32 -9.91 26.06
CA SER A 230 -2.51 -8.45 26.08
C SER A 230 -3.88 -8.06 26.59
N PHE A 231 -4.95 -8.83 26.26
CA PHE A 231 -6.28 -8.64 26.84
C PHE A 231 -6.32 -8.87 28.37
N LYS A 232 -5.57 -9.86 28.86
CA LYS A 232 -5.53 -10.20 30.28
C LYS A 232 -4.73 -9.21 31.13
N VAL A 233 -3.56 -8.82 30.60
CA VAL A 233 -2.58 -7.98 31.34
C VAL A 233 -2.85 -6.49 31.17
N GLU A 234 -3.60 -6.09 30.11
CA GLU A 234 -3.88 -4.70 29.71
C GLU A 234 -2.60 -3.84 29.58
N LYS A 235 -1.49 -4.46 29.17
CA LYS A 235 -0.21 -3.80 28.92
C LYS A 235 0.29 -4.10 27.50
N PRO A 236 1.08 -3.22 26.91
CA PRO A 236 1.73 -3.51 25.64
C PRO A 236 2.64 -4.73 25.75
N ILE A 237 2.56 -5.62 24.76
CA ILE A 237 3.42 -6.78 24.60
C ILE A 237 4.18 -6.64 23.28
N TYR A 238 5.47 -6.90 23.29
CA TYR A 238 6.37 -6.83 22.15
C TYR A 238 7.12 -8.15 22.04
N GLU A 239 7.02 -8.80 20.89
CA GLU A 239 7.70 -10.08 20.68
C GLU A 239 8.09 -10.27 19.21
N GLN A 240 9.22 -10.96 18.98
CA GLN A 240 9.66 -11.34 17.65
C GLN A 240 9.37 -12.82 17.44
N LEU A 241 8.51 -13.12 16.48
CA LEU A 241 8.08 -14.48 16.17
C LEU A 241 8.35 -14.85 14.72
N GLU A 242 8.67 -16.13 14.53
CA GLU A 242 8.63 -16.77 13.24
C GLU A 242 7.21 -17.29 12.99
N VAL A 243 6.55 -16.75 11.97
CA VAL A 243 5.16 -17.07 11.65
C VAL A 243 5.10 -17.82 10.33
N ALA A 244 4.54 -19.01 10.35
CA ALA A 244 4.28 -19.78 9.14
C ALA A 244 3.14 -19.13 8.34
N ILE A 245 3.45 -18.63 7.14
CA ILE A 245 2.47 -18.06 6.21
C ILE A 245 1.76 -19.17 5.42
N ASN A 246 2.51 -20.23 5.10
CA ASN A 246 2.00 -21.45 4.47
C ASN A 246 2.92 -22.63 4.85
N GLN A 247 2.64 -23.84 4.32
CA GLN A 247 3.41 -25.05 4.64
C GLN A 247 4.91 -24.99 4.25
N VAL A 248 5.30 -24.03 3.41
CA VAL A 248 6.68 -23.94 2.83
C VAL A 248 7.39 -22.65 3.24
N HIS A 249 6.66 -21.57 3.53
CA HIS A 249 7.23 -20.26 3.79
C HIS A 249 6.86 -19.77 5.18
N ALA A 250 7.89 -19.46 5.97
CA ALA A 250 7.78 -18.73 7.23
C ALA A 250 8.40 -17.33 7.09
N LYS A 251 7.90 -16.38 7.84
CA LYS A 251 8.39 -15.01 7.92
C LYS A 251 8.63 -14.62 9.37
N TYR A 252 9.60 -13.75 9.59
CA TYR A 252 9.87 -13.18 10.91
C TYR A 252 9.12 -11.86 11.06
N PHE A 253 8.33 -11.76 12.11
CA PHE A 253 7.61 -10.53 12.43
C PHE A 253 8.04 -9.98 13.78
N ASP A 254 8.21 -8.66 13.83
CA ASP A 254 8.25 -7.90 15.08
C ASP A 254 6.82 -7.46 15.40
N ILE A 255 6.24 -8.03 16.46
CA ILE A 255 4.82 -7.92 16.79
C ILE A 255 4.64 -7.06 18.02
N SER A 256 3.77 -6.07 17.91
CA SER A 256 3.37 -5.20 19.00
C SER A 256 1.87 -5.33 19.22
N CYS A 257 1.45 -5.85 20.38
CA CYS A 257 0.07 -5.90 20.84
C CYS A 257 -0.14 -4.78 21.87
N VAL A 258 -0.84 -3.72 21.49
CA VAL A 258 -1.03 -2.52 22.32
C VAL A 258 -2.49 -2.36 22.71
N PRO A 259 -2.87 -2.40 24.00
CA PRO A 259 -4.24 -2.20 24.45
C PRO A 259 -4.66 -0.74 24.26
N ILE A 260 -5.85 -0.54 23.71
CA ILE A 260 -6.47 0.76 23.51
C ILE A 260 -7.43 1.01 24.67
N LEU A 261 -7.12 2.04 25.48
CA LEU A 261 -7.90 2.41 26.65
C LEU A 261 -8.70 3.70 26.40
N THR A 262 -9.91 3.78 26.94
CA THR A 262 -10.72 5.00 26.92
C THR A 262 -10.09 6.07 27.83
N ARG A 263 -9.99 7.31 27.30
CA ARG A 263 -9.39 8.43 28.06
C ARG A 263 -10.10 8.74 29.39
N SER A 264 -11.43 8.57 29.46
CA SER A 264 -12.24 8.97 30.62
C SER A 264 -12.36 7.90 31.70
N GLN A 265 -12.35 6.61 31.36
CA GLN A 265 -12.64 5.52 32.30
C GLN A 265 -11.53 4.49 32.43
N LYS A 266 -10.42 4.62 31.67
CA LYS A 266 -9.36 3.61 31.57
C LYS A 266 -9.90 2.19 31.23
N SER A 267 -11.10 2.12 30.63
CA SER A 267 -11.69 0.85 30.21
C SER A 267 -11.09 0.42 28.88
N LEU A 268 -10.80 -0.85 28.75
CA LEU A 268 -10.26 -1.45 27.53
C LEU A 268 -11.29 -1.36 26.39
N GLN A 269 -10.91 -0.75 25.27
CA GLN A 269 -11.72 -0.68 24.05
C GLN A 269 -11.37 -1.78 23.05
N GLY A 270 -10.13 -2.24 23.06
CA GLY A 270 -9.63 -3.25 22.14
C GLY A 270 -8.11 -3.33 22.15
N ILE A 271 -7.55 -4.06 21.22
CA ILE A 271 -6.11 -4.21 21.03
C ILE A 271 -5.74 -3.79 19.62
N LEU A 272 -4.69 -3.01 19.50
CA LEU A 272 -4.01 -2.75 18.25
C LEU A 272 -2.83 -3.72 18.12
N VAL A 273 -2.85 -4.54 17.09
CA VAL A 273 -1.76 -5.44 16.72
C VAL A 273 -1.05 -4.85 15.50
N VAL A 274 0.24 -4.62 15.63
CA VAL A 274 1.12 -4.17 14.54
C VAL A 274 2.19 -5.23 14.33
N MET A 275 2.32 -5.70 13.10
CA MET A 275 3.26 -6.75 12.71
C MET A 275 4.16 -6.20 11.61
N HIS A 276 5.42 -6.03 11.94
CA HIS A 276 6.44 -5.57 11.00
C HIS A 276 7.25 -6.75 10.48
N ASP A 277 7.27 -6.95 9.16
CA ASP A 277 8.05 -8.02 8.52
C ASP A 277 9.56 -7.69 8.63
N ILE A 278 10.27 -8.45 9.45
CA ILE A 278 11.71 -8.32 9.68
C ILE A 278 12.49 -9.49 9.08
N THR A 279 11.89 -10.21 8.14
CA THR A 279 12.50 -11.42 7.55
C THR A 279 13.87 -11.12 6.94
N ASN A 280 13.97 -10.07 6.13
CA ASN A 280 15.24 -9.66 5.53
C ASN A 280 16.28 -9.26 6.58
N LEU A 281 15.85 -8.56 7.64
CA LEU A 281 16.73 -8.16 8.74
C LEU A 281 17.28 -9.40 9.48
N LYS A 282 16.42 -10.37 9.78
CA LYS A 282 16.81 -11.63 10.43
C LYS A 282 17.69 -12.47 9.53
N GLN A 283 17.43 -12.53 8.24
CA GLN A 283 18.31 -13.21 7.30
C GLN A 283 19.71 -12.58 7.27
N LEU A 284 19.79 -11.25 7.20
CA LEU A 284 21.06 -10.52 7.26
C LEU A 284 21.79 -10.73 8.60
N GLU A 285 21.06 -10.71 9.72
CA GLU A 285 21.62 -10.99 11.04
C GLU A 285 22.19 -12.41 11.14
N ASN A 286 21.47 -13.41 10.64
CA ASN A 286 21.91 -14.79 10.60
C ASN A 286 23.13 -14.98 9.70
N LEU A 287 23.12 -14.39 8.49
CA LEU A 287 24.29 -14.42 7.60
C LEU A 287 25.50 -13.77 8.26
N ARG A 288 25.33 -12.66 8.98
CA ARG A 288 26.41 -12.03 9.73
C ARG A 288 26.93 -12.90 10.87
N ARG A 289 26.06 -13.55 11.63
CA ARG A 289 26.44 -14.47 12.71
C ARG A 289 27.20 -15.67 12.15
N GLU A 290 26.69 -16.27 11.08
CA GLU A 290 27.34 -17.40 10.42
C GLU A 290 28.71 -17.01 9.87
N PHE A 291 28.85 -15.83 9.26
CA PHE A 291 30.11 -15.30 8.80
C PHE A 291 31.12 -15.20 9.93
N VAL A 292 30.80 -14.57 11.07
CA VAL A 292 31.68 -14.42 12.22
C VAL A 292 32.07 -15.78 12.80
N ALA A 293 31.12 -16.71 12.89
CA ALA A 293 31.40 -18.07 13.38
C ALA A 293 32.34 -18.80 12.44
N ASN A 294 32.14 -18.73 11.14
CA ASN A 294 32.96 -19.38 10.14
C ASN A 294 34.40 -18.80 10.11
N VAL A 295 34.53 -17.45 10.14
CA VAL A 295 35.85 -16.79 10.27
C VAL A 295 36.59 -17.29 11.50
N SER A 296 35.90 -17.31 12.65
CA SER A 296 36.51 -17.75 13.90
C SER A 296 36.98 -19.21 13.82
N HIS A 297 36.20 -20.07 13.20
CA HIS A 297 36.52 -21.49 13.03
C HIS A 297 37.68 -21.70 12.06
N GLU A 298 37.68 -21.01 10.89
CA GLU A 298 38.72 -21.12 9.87
C GLU A 298 40.09 -20.52 10.34
N LEU A 299 40.05 -19.53 11.24
CA LEU A 299 41.26 -19.02 11.87
C LEU A 299 41.78 -19.94 13.01
N LYS A 300 40.88 -20.51 13.82
CA LYS A 300 41.28 -21.34 14.99
C LYS A 300 42.02 -22.59 14.57
N THR A 301 41.63 -23.24 13.48
CA THR A 301 42.24 -24.51 13.03
C THR A 301 43.72 -24.36 12.70
N PRO A 302 44.16 -23.44 11.79
CA PRO A 302 45.58 -23.27 11.48
C PRO A 302 46.40 -22.78 12.70
N ILE A 303 45.84 -21.89 13.54
CA ILE A 303 46.49 -21.42 14.75
C ILE A 303 46.76 -22.60 15.71
N THR A 304 45.79 -23.50 15.88
CA THR A 304 45.96 -24.68 16.73
C THR A 304 47.04 -25.62 16.17
N SER A 305 47.06 -25.79 14.83
CA SER A 305 48.07 -26.59 14.13
C SER A 305 49.49 -26.02 14.34
N ILE A 306 49.64 -24.70 14.05
CA ILE A 306 50.92 -23.98 14.26
C ILE A 306 51.40 -24.15 15.70
N LYS A 307 50.51 -23.91 16.67
CA LYS A 307 50.85 -24.06 18.11
C LYS A 307 51.27 -25.48 18.45
N GLY A 308 50.52 -26.48 18.00
CA GLY A 308 50.86 -27.89 18.31
C GLY A 308 52.18 -28.34 17.70
N PHE A 309 52.48 -27.97 16.46
CA PHE A 309 53.76 -28.31 15.85
C PHE A 309 54.93 -27.53 16.48
N ALA A 310 54.70 -26.27 16.85
CA ALA A 310 55.68 -25.47 17.56
C ALA A 310 56.00 -26.10 18.96
N GLU A 311 54.94 -26.49 19.70
CA GLU A 311 55.10 -27.21 20.99
C GLU A 311 55.91 -28.55 20.83
N THR A 312 55.53 -29.33 19.78
CA THR A 312 56.22 -30.58 19.47
C THR A 312 57.71 -30.35 19.13
N LEU A 313 58.01 -29.27 18.40
CA LEU A 313 59.40 -28.89 18.14
C LEU A 313 60.21 -28.54 19.45
N ILE A 314 59.54 -27.78 20.32
CA ILE A 314 60.10 -27.36 21.58
C ILE A 314 60.39 -28.60 22.50
N ASP A 315 59.48 -29.58 22.53
CA ASP A 315 59.53 -30.79 23.35
C ASP A 315 60.56 -31.82 22.88
N GLY A 316 61.31 -31.49 21.82
CA GLY A 316 62.47 -32.31 21.46
C GLY A 316 62.55 -32.71 19.98
N ALA A 317 61.46 -32.59 19.17
CA ALA A 317 61.48 -32.91 17.74
C ALA A 317 62.46 -32.05 16.92
N LYS A 318 62.91 -30.91 17.45
CA LYS A 318 63.94 -30.04 16.85
C LYS A 318 65.33 -30.72 16.72
N ASN A 319 65.56 -31.82 17.45
CA ASN A 319 66.80 -32.53 17.40
C ASN A 319 66.91 -33.56 16.27
N ASP A 320 65.78 -33.82 15.60
CA ASP A 320 65.72 -34.65 14.41
C ASP A 320 65.49 -33.73 13.16
N ALA A 321 66.49 -33.75 12.27
CA ALA A 321 66.51 -32.83 11.12
C ALA A 321 65.32 -33.02 10.18
N GLU A 322 64.83 -34.25 9.96
CA GLU A 322 63.70 -34.55 9.09
C GLU A 322 62.39 -34.05 9.70
N SER A 323 62.14 -34.28 10.98
CA SER A 323 61.01 -33.77 11.72
C SER A 323 61.02 -32.24 11.81
N LEU A 324 62.18 -31.62 12.00
CA LEU A 324 62.33 -30.16 12.04
C LEU A 324 61.89 -29.53 10.74
N ASP A 325 62.39 -29.98 9.59
CA ASP A 325 62.04 -29.46 8.28
C ASP A 325 60.60 -29.71 7.99
N MET A 326 60.06 -30.88 8.29
CA MET A 326 58.62 -31.20 8.09
C MET A 326 57.73 -30.29 8.91
N PHE A 327 57.94 -30.10 10.20
CA PHE A 327 57.08 -29.27 11.05
C PHE A 327 57.19 -27.76 10.73
N LEU A 328 58.42 -27.28 10.43
CA LEU A 328 58.59 -25.91 9.96
C LEU A 328 57.82 -25.62 8.65
N ASN A 329 57.86 -26.57 7.71
CA ASN A 329 57.07 -26.46 6.47
C ASN A 329 55.58 -26.45 6.74
N ILE A 330 55.07 -27.23 7.69
CA ILE A 330 53.65 -27.21 8.07
C ILE A 330 53.31 -25.86 8.73
N ILE A 331 54.11 -25.36 9.64
CA ILE A 331 53.94 -24.06 10.28
C ILE A 331 53.91 -22.94 9.24
N LEU A 332 54.86 -22.96 8.29
CA LEU A 332 54.90 -21.96 7.20
C LEU A 332 53.69 -22.05 6.32
N LYS A 333 53.22 -23.25 5.93
CA LYS A 333 52.04 -23.49 5.13
C LYS A 333 50.77 -22.93 5.82
N GLU A 334 50.60 -23.23 7.12
CA GLU A 334 49.45 -22.75 7.87
C GLU A 334 49.48 -21.23 8.12
N SER A 335 50.69 -20.64 8.29
CA SER A 335 50.88 -19.19 8.38
C SER A 335 50.47 -18.48 7.08
N ASN A 336 50.95 -18.98 5.94
CA ASN A 336 50.56 -18.43 4.60
C ASN A 336 49.06 -18.59 4.36
N ARG A 337 48.45 -19.66 4.87
CA ARG A 337 47.00 -19.86 4.81
C ARG A 337 46.25 -18.79 5.61
N ILE A 338 46.73 -18.44 6.82
CA ILE A 338 46.13 -17.37 7.63
C ILE A 338 46.26 -16.03 6.90
N GLU A 339 47.44 -15.73 6.33
CA GLU A 339 47.68 -14.49 5.57
C GLU A 339 46.69 -14.35 4.38
N SER A 340 46.54 -15.43 3.60
CA SER A 340 45.58 -15.46 2.50
C SER A 340 44.14 -15.25 2.99
N LEU A 341 43.74 -15.90 4.09
CA LEU A 341 42.42 -15.76 4.66
C LEU A 341 42.13 -14.31 5.14
N VAL A 342 43.12 -13.70 5.80
CA VAL A 342 43.01 -12.30 6.26
C VAL A 342 42.88 -11.34 5.06
N THR A 343 43.73 -11.55 4.03
CA THR A 343 43.68 -10.76 2.79
C THR A 343 42.29 -10.88 2.10
N ASP A 344 41.77 -12.12 1.95
CA ASP A 344 40.47 -12.40 1.39
C ASP A 344 39.34 -11.70 2.18
N LEU A 345 39.42 -11.69 3.51
CA LEU A 345 38.44 -11.01 4.38
C LEU A 345 38.48 -9.49 4.23
N LEU A 346 39.67 -8.90 4.14
CA LEU A 346 39.85 -7.47 3.93
C LEU A 346 39.35 -7.07 2.55
N ASP A 347 39.64 -7.83 1.52
CA ASP A 347 39.13 -7.60 0.15
C ASP A 347 37.63 -7.66 0.11
N LEU A 348 37.00 -8.65 0.74
CA LEU A 348 35.57 -8.77 0.80
C LEU A 348 34.93 -7.57 1.52
N SER A 349 35.52 -7.14 2.66
CA SER A 349 35.05 -5.97 3.40
C SER A 349 35.15 -4.68 2.58
N HIS A 350 36.21 -4.50 1.80
CA HIS A 350 36.42 -3.34 0.96
C HIS A 350 35.40 -3.30 -0.20
N ILE A 351 35.13 -4.44 -0.83
CA ILE A 351 34.18 -4.53 -1.94
C ILE A 351 32.73 -4.24 -1.45
N GLU A 352 32.38 -4.69 -0.24
CA GLU A 352 31.06 -4.45 0.33
C GLU A 352 30.79 -2.99 0.76
N GLN A 353 31.84 -2.26 1.13
CA GLN A 353 31.73 -0.87 1.62
C GLN A 353 31.77 0.16 0.51
N HIS A 354 32.42 -0.12 -0.63
CA HIS A 354 32.60 0.83 -1.71
C HIS A 354 31.71 0.49 -2.90
N THR A 355 30.66 1.29 -3.09
CA THR A 355 29.73 1.19 -4.23
C THR A 355 30.35 1.70 -5.53
N GLU A 356 31.42 2.50 -5.47
CA GLU A 356 32.12 3.08 -6.63
C GLU A 356 33.52 2.48 -6.73
N LEU A 357 33.72 1.62 -7.74
CA LEU A 357 35.02 1.11 -8.11
C LEU A 357 35.75 2.15 -8.95
N ASP A 358 37.04 2.33 -8.72
CA ASP A 358 37.91 3.12 -9.59
C ASP A 358 38.19 2.30 -10.88
N THR A 359 37.33 2.47 -11.87
CA THR A 359 37.34 1.70 -13.11
C THR A 359 37.98 2.48 -14.25
N ASP A 360 38.89 1.84 -14.98
CA ASP A 360 39.53 2.40 -16.18
C ASP A 360 39.40 1.42 -17.36
N TYR A 361 39.67 1.89 -18.57
CA TYR A 361 39.72 1.01 -19.76
C TYR A 361 40.97 0.14 -19.70
N MET A 362 40.77 -1.16 -19.74
CA MET A 362 41.86 -2.14 -19.69
C MET A 362 41.72 -3.21 -20.78
N ASN A 363 42.83 -3.74 -21.23
CA ASN A 363 42.89 -4.85 -22.18
C ASN A 363 42.79 -6.20 -21.42
N LEU A 364 41.61 -6.82 -21.42
CA LEU A 364 41.35 -8.09 -20.77
C LEU A 364 42.18 -9.22 -21.40
N SER A 365 42.41 -9.16 -22.72
CA SER A 365 43.19 -10.17 -23.42
C SER A 365 44.62 -10.23 -22.93
N ASP A 366 45.27 -9.08 -22.76
CA ASP A 366 46.67 -9.00 -22.31
C ASP A 366 46.78 -9.33 -20.83
N LEU A 367 45.81 -8.86 -20.02
CA LEU A 367 45.78 -9.24 -18.61
C LEU A 367 45.64 -10.76 -18.42
N THR A 368 44.75 -11.38 -19.20
CA THR A 368 44.51 -12.83 -19.12
C THR A 368 45.79 -13.62 -19.50
N ARG A 369 46.47 -13.20 -20.59
CA ARG A 369 47.75 -13.86 -20.98
C ARG A 369 48.81 -13.76 -19.91
N ARG A 370 49.03 -12.55 -19.34
CA ARG A 370 50.02 -12.35 -18.24
C ARG A 370 49.72 -13.24 -17.04
N ILE A 371 48.43 -13.40 -16.67
CA ILE A 371 48.07 -14.24 -15.52
C ILE A 371 48.30 -15.73 -15.83
N ILE A 372 47.93 -16.16 -17.03
CA ILE A 372 48.16 -17.55 -17.48
C ILE A 372 49.68 -17.87 -17.43
N ASP A 373 50.55 -17.01 -17.99
CA ASP A 373 51.99 -17.16 -17.97
C ASP A 373 52.52 -17.31 -16.56
N ASN A 374 52.05 -16.51 -15.59
CA ASN A 374 52.43 -16.61 -14.20
C ASN A 374 52.00 -17.93 -13.54
N MET A 375 50.90 -18.53 -13.99
CA MET A 375 50.34 -19.77 -13.45
C MET A 375 50.85 -21.04 -14.13
N MET A 376 51.59 -20.93 -15.23
CA MET A 376 52.17 -22.08 -15.94
C MET A 376 53.05 -22.99 -15.05
N THR A 377 53.79 -22.37 -14.10
CA THR A 377 54.61 -23.16 -13.15
C THR A 377 53.76 -24.07 -12.27
N GLN A 378 52.62 -23.57 -11.79
CA GLN A 378 51.71 -24.33 -10.97
C GLN A 378 50.96 -25.40 -11.78
N ALA A 379 50.56 -25.10 -12.99
CA ALA A 379 49.94 -26.06 -13.90
C ALA A 379 50.90 -27.20 -14.26
N ASN A 380 52.14 -26.85 -14.57
CA ASN A 380 53.19 -27.84 -14.91
C ASN A 380 53.51 -28.80 -13.75
N GLN A 381 53.37 -28.37 -12.51
CA GLN A 381 53.55 -29.26 -11.34
C GLN A 381 52.57 -30.43 -11.30
N LYS A 382 51.42 -30.27 -11.94
CA LYS A 382 50.39 -31.32 -12.10
C LYS A 382 50.29 -31.87 -13.52
N ASN A 383 51.20 -31.49 -14.42
CA ASN A 383 51.21 -31.83 -15.85
C ASN A 383 49.92 -31.35 -16.55
N ILE A 384 49.31 -30.25 -16.11
CA ILE A 384 48.07 -29.72 -16.69
C ILE A 384 48.43 -28.85 -17.90
N SER A 385 47.77 -29.12 -19.05
CA SER A 385 47.88 -28.30 -20.26
C SER A 385 46.82 -27.20 -20.31
N ILE A 386 47.25 -25.94 -20.45
CA ILE A 386 46.32 -24.80 -20.58
C ILE A 386 46.22 -24.41 -22.04
N HIS A 387 45.02 -24.61 -22.63
CA HIS A 387 44.70 -24.20 -23.98
C HIS A 387 44.01 -22.85 -23.97
N THR A 388 44.44 -21.94 -24.86
CA THR A 388 43.96 -20.55 -24.86
C THR A 388 43.32 -20.16 -26.21
N GLU A 389 42.09 -19.64 -26.16
CA GLU A 389 41.41 -19.03 -27.29
C GLU A 389 41.05 -17.57 -26.90
N ILE A 390 42.03 -16.66 -27.04
CA ILE A 390 41.91 -15.29 -26.60
C ILE A 390 41.84 -14.36 -27.79
N GLU A 391 40.66 -13.75 -28.01
CA GLU A 391 40.46 -12.70 -29.01
C GLU A 391 41.39 -11.52 -28.72
N LYS A 392 41.93 -10.88 -29.76
CA LYS A 392 42.82 -9.72 -29.58
C LYS A 392 42.06 -8.48 -29.20
N ASP A 393 42.69 -7.65 -28.35
CA ASP A 393 42.24 -6.30 -28.01
C ASP A 393 40.81 -6.21 -27.45
N VAL A 394 40.46 -7.15 -26.59
CA VAL A 394 39.18 -7.09 -25.84
C VAL A 394 39.30 -6.08 -24.72
N ILE A 395 38.68 -4.91 -24.91
CA ILE A 395 38.72 -3.81 -23.94
C ILE A 395 37.48 -3.86 -23.05
N VAL A 396 37.66 -3.72 -21.74
CA VAL A 396 36.58 -3.59 -20.76
C VAL A 396 36.87 -2.41 -19.85
N LYS A 397 35.82 -1.82 -19.27
CA LYS A 397 35.96 -0.79 -18.25
C LYS A 397 35.87 -1.44 -16.88
N ALA A 398 37.01 -1.57 -16.21
CA ALA A 398 37.08 -2.31 -14.96
C ALA A 398 38.30 -1.87 -14.13
N GLN A 399 38.34 -2.28 -12.86
CA GLN A 399 39.52 -2.15 -12.02
C GLN A 399 40.45 -3.35 -12.27
N GLU A 400 41.57 -3.10 -12.94
CA GLU A 400 42.49 -4.17 -13.41
C GLU A 400 42.90 -5.15 -12.28
N SER A 401 43.24 -4.65 -11.10
CA SER A 401 43.66 -5.49 -9.96
C SER A 401 42.56 -6.46 -9.51
N LYS A 402 41.29 -6.01 -9.54
CA LYS A 402 40.14 -6.83 -9.16
C LYS A 402 39.79 -7.88 -10.22
N ILE A 403 39.84 -7.51 -11.49
CA ILE A 403 39.66 -8.49 -12.59
C ILE A 403 40.82 -9.49 -12.61
N ALA A 404 42.05 -9.07 -12.33
CA ALA A 404 43.18 -9.98 -12.17
C ALA A 404 42.92 -11.03 -11.05
N GLN A 405 42.34 -10.60 -9.94
CA GLN A 405 41.94 -11.49 -8.83
C GLN A 405 40.86 -12.50 -9.27
N VAL A 406 39.85 -12.07 -10.05
CA VAL A 406 38.83 -12.96 -10.63
C VAL A 406 39.49 -14.05 -11.50
N ILE A 407 40.35 -13.66 -12.43
CA ILE A 407 41.04 -14.56 -13.34
C ILE A 407 41.91 -15.56 -12.55
N THR A 408 42.70 -15.05 -11.59
CA THR A 408 43.57 -15.87 -10.76
C THR A 408 42.77 -16.88 -9.94
N ASN A 409 41.68 -16.46 -9.31
CA ASN A 409 40.84 -17.35 -8.50
C ASN A 409 40.20 -18.47 -9.35
N LEU A 410 39.69 -18.15 -10.54
CA LEU A 410 39.06 -19.15 -11.41
C LEU A 410 40.10 -20.12 -11.98
N LEU A 411 41.29 -19.65 -12.40
CA LEU A 411 42.37 -20.49 -12.87
C LEU A 411 42.95 -21.38 -11.76
N THR A 412 43.15 -20.84 -10.56
CA THR A 412 43.62 -21.62 -9.40
C THR A 412 42.64 -22.73 -9.06
N ASN A 413 41.33 -22.45 -9.11
CA ASN A 413 40.31 -23.48 -8.93
C ASN A 413 40.39 -24.55 -10.00
N ALA A 414 40.46 -24.15 -11.28
CA ALA A 414 40.58 -25.08 -12.39
C ALA A 414 41.80 -26.00 -12.22
N ILE A 415 42.99 -25.47 -11.87
CA ILE A 415 44.19 -26.25 -11.65
C ILE A 415 44.05 -27.20 -10.42
N ASN A 416 43.43 -26.70 -9.33
CA ASN A 416 43.31 -27.47 -8.11
C ASN A 416 42.36 -28.65 -8.23
N TYR A 417 41.26 -28.48 -8.99
CA TYR A 417 40.19 -29.48 -9.13
C TYR A 417 40.30 -30.34 -10.39
N SER A 418 41.20 -30.01 -11.32
CA SER A 418 41.55 -30.89 -12.43
C SER A 418 42.31 -32.13 -11.97
N TYR A 419 42.20 -33.21 -12.75
CA TYR A 419 43.07 -34.40 -12.58
C TYR A 419 44.48 -34.09 -13.07
N GLU A 420 45.44 -34.87 -12.59
CA GLU A 420 46.81 -34.86 -13.14
C GLU A 420 46.78 -35.26 -14.64
N ASP A 421 47.67 -34.69 -15.43
CA ASP A 421 47.72 -34.86 -16.91
C ASP A 421 46.43 -34.36 -17.62
N GLY A 422 45.69 -33.44 -17.00
CA GLY A 422 44.42 -32.89 -17.52
C GLY A 422 44.60 -31.64 -18.37
N ASP A 423 43.49 -31.21 -18.95
CA ASP A 423 43.41 -30.01 -19.81
C ASP A 423 42.59 -28.94 -19.09
N ILE A 424 42.91 -27.65 -19.38
CA ILE A 424 42.09 -26.48 -19.05
C ILE A 424 41.97 -25.62 -20.29
N ASN A 425 40.73 -25.24 -20.64
CA ASN A 425 40.46 -24.29 -21.71
C ASN A 425 40.17 -22.91 -21.14
N VAL A 426 40.85 -21.89 -21.68
CA VAL A 426 40.62 -20.49 -21.31
C VAL A 426 40.20 -19.71 -22.56
N ARG A 427 39.04 -19.10 -22.49
CA ARG A 427 38.51 -18.33 -23.62
C ARG A 427 38.21 -16.90 -23.22
N VAL A 428 38.56 -15.96 -24.11
CA VAL A 428 38.17 -14.54 -24.02
C VAL A 428 37.69 -14.12 -25.38
N TYR A 429 36.42 -13.72 -25.42
CA TYR A 429 35.78 -13.34 -26.70
C TYR A 429 34.66 -12.34 -26.48
N ARG A 430 34.25 -11.67 -27.57
CA ARG A 430 33.06 -10.81 -27.62
C ARG A 430 31.84 -11.57 -28.11
N ASP A 431 30.71 -11.31 -27.48
CA ASP A 431 29.41 -11.84 -27.87
C ASP A 431 28.40 -10.68 -27.79
N ASP A 432 28.03 -10.14 -28.97
CA ASP A 432 27.24 -8.93 -29.14
C ASP A 432 27.80 -7.73 -28.33
N PHE A 433 27.09 -7.31 -27.24
CA PHE A 433 27.46 -6.21 -26.37
C PHE A 433 28.10 -6.69 -25.05
N ARG A 434 28.62 -7.90 -25.03
CA ARG A 434 29.19 -8.52 -23.85
C ARG A 434 30.61 -9.02 -24.14
N VAL A 435 31.42 -8.93 -23.12
CA VAL A 435 32.73 -9.57 -23.09
C VAL A 435 32.67 -10.80 -22.18
N ILE A 436 33.13 -11.90 -22.67
CA ILE A 436 33.08 -13.18 -21.99
C ILE A 436 34.50 -13.64 -21.69
N PHE A 437 34.76 -13.91 -20.41
CA PHE A 437 35.90 -14.67 -19.93
C PHE A 437 35.42 -16.02 -19.42
N GLU A 438 35.94 -17.09 -19.95
CA GLU A 438 35.50 -18.44 -19.65
C GLU A 438 36.70 -19.32 -19.30
N VAL A 439 36.57 -20.09 -18.21
CA VAL A 439 37.52 -21.11 -17.82
C VAL A 439 36.80 -22.44 -17.70
N GLN A 440 37.26 -23.43 -18.43
CA GLN A 440 36.73 -24.78 -18.45
C GLN A 440 37.81 -25.77 -17.95
N ASP A 441 37.48 -26.51 -16.90
CA ASP A 441 38.25 -27.66 -16.45
C ASP A 441 37.56 -28.97 -16.77
N PHE A 442 38.33 -30.07 -16.83
CA PHE A 442 37.82 -31.42 -17.04
C PHE A 442 38.06 -32.27 -15.77
N GLY A 443 37.89 -31.66 -14.61
CA GLY A 443 38.15 -32.27 -13.29
C GLY A 443 36.93 -32.99 -12.72
N ILE A 444 36.87 -32.97 -11.39
CA ILE A 444 35.86 -33.71 -10.61
C ILE A 444 34.41 -33.27 -10.84
N GLY A 445 34.20 -32.02 -11.29
CA GLY A 445 32.89 -31.42 -11.46
C GLY A 445 32.15 -31.17 -10.14
N ILE A 446 30.97 -30.55 -10.24
CA ILE A 446 30.13 -30.03 -9.14
C ILE A 446 28.71 -30.59 -9.27
N LYS A 447 28.16 -31.12 -8.17
CA LYS A 447 26.77 -31.57 -8.15
C LYS A 447 25.81 -30.39 -8.37
N LEU A 448 24.65 -30.66 -8.97
CA LEU A 448 23.65 -29.64 -9.28
C LEU A 448 23.18 -28.89 -8.02
N GLU A 449 23.01 -29.60 -6.90
CA GLU A 449 22.61 -29.03 -5.60
C GLU A 449 23.62 -28.04 -5.01
N ASP A 450 24.92 -28.21 -5.36
CA ASP A 450 26.01 -27.39 -4.86
C ASP A 450 26.30 -26.17 -5.76
N GLN A 451 25.91 -26.20 -7.04
CA GLN A 451 26.29 -25.17 -8.02
C GLN A 451 25.82 -23.76 -7.66
N GLN A 452 24.69 -23.62 -7.00
CA GLN A 452 24.24 -22.32 -6.50
C GLN A 452 24.99 -21.90 -5.21
N ARG A 453 25.41 -22.88 -4.42
CA ARG A 453 26.00 -22.68 -3.11
C ARG A 453 27.52 -22.44 -3.13
N ILE A 454 28.22 -22.82 -4.20
CA ILE A 454 29.69 -22.61 -4.31
C ILE A 454 30.07 -21.12 -4.26
N PHE A 455 29.13 -20.19 -4.48
CA PHE A 455 29.33 -18.75 -4.35
C PHE A 455 29.00 -18.21 -2.94
N GLU A 456 28.50 -19.08 -2.03
CA GLU A 456 28.32 -18.73 -0.63
C GLU A 456 29.69 -18.63 0.08
N ARG A 457 29.80 -17.74 1.05
CA ARG A 457 31.05 -17.54 1.81
C ARG A 457 31.39 -18.79 2.62
N PHE A 458 32.63 -19.22 2.59
CA PHE A 458 33.15 -20.42 3.30
C PHE A 458 32.54 -21.75 2.83
N TYR A 459 31.71 -21.73 1.76
CA TYR A 459 31.15 -22.97 1.26
C TYR A 459 32.19 -23.80 0.52
N ARG A 460 32.18 -25.11 0.78
CA ARG A 460 33.11 -26.09 0.20
C ARG A 460 32.36 -27.41 0.02
N VAL A 461 32.37 -27.97 -1.17
CA VAL A 461 31.70 -29.25 -1.51
C VAL A 461 32.28 -30.41 -0.71
N ASP A 462 33.63 -30.43 -0.50
CA ASP A 462 34.33 -31.44 0.30
C ASP A 462 35.35 -30.78 1.25
N LYS A 463 34.97 -30.76 2.52
CA LYS A 463 35.81 -30.13 3.59
C LYS A 463 37.13 -30.87 3.86
N ALA A 464 37.21 -32.18 3.58
CA ALA A 464 38.41 -32.97 3.88
C ALA A 464 39.49 -32.79 2.79
N ARG A 465 39.13 -32.97 1.53
CA ARG A 465 40.04 -32.88 0.38
C ARG A 465 40.53 -31.47 0.11
N SER A 466 39.74 -30.50 0.40
CA SER A 466 40.07 -29.10 0.15
C SER A 466 40.91 -28.44 1.25
N ARG A 467 41.17 -29.12 2.39
CA ARG A 467 42.18 -28.67 3.39
C ARG A 467 43.62 -28.81 2.84
N ASP A 468 43.86 -29.84 2.09
CA ASP A 468 45.21 -30.09 1.52
C ASP A 468 45.56 -29.09 0.41
N SER A 469 44.56 -28.61 -0.34
CA SER A 469 44.74 -27.59 -1.40
C SER A 469 44.79 -26.14 -0.90
N GLY A 470 44.64 -25.87 0.41
CA GLY A 470 44.81 -24.54 1.01
C GLY A 470 43.68 -23.53 0.74
N GLY A 471 42.59 -23.94 0.15
CA GLY A 471 41.49 -23.00 -0.20
C GLY A 471 40.79 -22.43 1.02
N THR A 472 40.49 -21.12 1.02
CA THR A 472 39.78 -20.38 2.09
C THR A 472 38.26 -20.58 2.04
N GLY A 473 37.71 -20.98 0.91
CA GLY A 473 36.27 -20.99 0.64
C GLY A 473 35.68 -19.59 0.38
N LEU A 474 36.55 -18.58 0.25
CA LEU A 474 36.15 -17.21 -0.03
C LEU A 474 36.35 -16.80 -1.52
N GLY A 475 37.24 -17.47 -2.26
CA GLY A 475 37.65 -17.08 -3.61
C GLY A 475 36.49 -16.94 -4.58
N LEU A 476 35.55 -17.90 -4.65
CA LEU A 476 34.40 -17.81 -5.54
C LEU A 476 33.37 -16.76 -5.09
N SER A 477 33.19 -16.57 -3.77
CA SER A 477 32.31 -15.49 -3.28
C SER A 477 32.91 -14.11 -3.57
N ILE A 478 34.21 -13.92 -3.43
CA ILE A 478 34.96 -12.71 -3.82
C ILE A 478 34.81 -12.48 -5.33
N THR A 479 35.03 -13.53 -6.14
CA THR A 479 34.89 -13.48 -7.59
C THR A 479 33.48 -12.97 -7.97
N LYS A 480 32.43 -13.53 -7.38
CA LYS A 480 31.05 -13.10 -7.65
C LYS A 480 30.84 -11.64 -7.27
N HIS A 481 31.26 -11.20 -6.08
CA HIS A 481 31.12 -9.81 -5.64
C HIS A 481 31.89 -8.82 -6.54
N ILE A 482 33.11 -9.19 -6.96
CA ILE A 482 33.87 -8.36 -7.91
C ILE A 482 33.13 -8.21 -9.24
N VAL A 483 32.65 -9.32 -9.79
CA VAL A 483 31.91 -9.33 -11.07
C VAL A 483 30.62 -8.51 -10.97
N GLU A 484 29.85 -8.69 -9.90
CA GLU A 484 28.62 -7.91 -9.64
C GLU A 484 28.91 -6.42 -9.44
N ALA A 485 29.98 -6.06 -8.74
CA ALA A 485 30.42 -4.67 -8.58
C ALA A 485 30.80 -4.01 -9.91
N HIS A 486 31.25 -4.80 -10.90
CA HIS A 486 31.48 -4.36 -12.29
C HIS A 486 30.24 -4.49 -13.18
N GLN A 487 29.05 -4.66 -12.59
CA GLN A 487 27.77 -4.83 -13.34
C GLN A 487 27.78 -6.02 -14.30
N GLY A 488 28.62 -7.02 -14.02
CA GLY A 488 28.71 -8.27 -14.72
C GLY A 488 27.87 -9.39 -14.10
N ASN A 489 27.95 -10.57 -14.70
CA ASN A 489 27.36 -11.80 -14.19
C ASN A 489 28.38 -12.95 -14.22
N ILE A 490 28.28 -13.90 -13.29
CA ILE A 490 29.07 -15.14 -13.30
C ILE A 490 28.14 -16.33 -13.32
N GLU A 491 28.43 -17.26 -14.22
CA GLU A 491 27.65 -18.49 -14.41
C GLU A 491 28.57 -19.70 -14.25
N VAL A 492 27.98 -20.80 -13.78
CA VAL A 492 28.65 -22.09 -13.71
C VAL A 492 27.83 -23.15 -14.41
N ASN A 493 28.48 -23.96 -15.23
CA ASN A 493 27.93 -25.17 -15.82
C ASN A 493 28.89 -26.34 -15.51
N SER A 494 28.40 -27.32 -14.75
CA SER A 494 29.24 -28.41 -14.28
C SER A 494 28.48 -29.72 -14.21
N GLN A 495 29.22 -30.81 -14.44
CA GLN A 495 28.72 -32.17 -14.27
C GLN A 495 29.76 -33.00 -13.57
N VAL A 496 29.35 -33.74 -12.53
CA VAL A 496 30.25 -34.63 -11.77
C VAL A 496 30.97 -35.59 -12.71
N GLY A 497 32.29 -35.65 -12.61
CA GLY A 497 33.18 -36.48 -13.42
C GLY A 497 33.45 -35.98 -14.85
N LYS A 498 32.91 -34.81 -15.25
CA LYS A 498 33.18 -34.20 -16.54
C LYS A 498 33.84 -32.83 -16.47
N GLY A 499 33.91 -32.25 -15.27
CA GLY A 499 34.49 -30.95 -15.03
C GLY A 499 33.50 -29.82 -14.89
N SER A 500 34.01 -28.57 -14.88
CA SER A 500 33.23 -27.36 -14.68
C SER A 500 33.64 -26.28 -15.67
N THR A 501 32.69 -25.48 -16.08
CA THR A 501 32.87 -24.26 -16.89
C THR A 501 32.37 -23.07 -16.11
N PHE A 502 33.26 -22.14 -15.77
CA PHE A 502 32.93 -20.85 -15.18
C PHE A 502 32.97 -19.78 -16.27
N LYS A 503 31.89 -19.02 -16.39
CA LYS A 503 31.72 -17.98 -17.39
C LYS A 503 31.46 -16.65 -16.70
N VAL A 504 32.37 -15.69 -16.86
CA VAL A 504 32.25 -14.32 -16.42
C VAL A 504 31.82 -13.46 -17.59
N ILE A 505 30.74 -12.72 -17.42
CA ILE A 505 30.12 -11.88 -18.43
C ILE A 505 30.25 -10.44 -17.98
N LEU A 506 30.99 -9.63 -18.73
CA LEU A 506 31.16 -8.20 -18.50
C LEU A 506 30.51 -7.40 -19.64
N LYS A 507 30.24 -6.13 -19.39
CA LYS A 507 29.69 -5.23 -20.41
C LYS A 507 30.81 -4.85 -21.40
N ASP A 508 30.53 -4.96 -22.72
CA ASP A 508 31.43 -4.44 -23.76
C ASP A 508 31.31 -2.89 -23.82
N TYR A 509 32.44 -2.22 -23.83
CA TYR A 509 32.57 -0.77 -23.99
C TYR A 509 33.27 -0.43 -25.30
N LYS A 510 32.88 -1.12 -26.37
CA LYS A 510 33.33 -0.73 -27.70
C LYS A 510 32.70 0.60 -28.06
N GLU A 511 33.53 1.66 -28.28
CA GLU A 511 33.10 2.91 -28.90
C GLU A 511 32.50 2.69 -30.30
#